data_b2f2685c059c83a79e8ae2cf713187ee
#
_entry.id   b2f2685c059c83a79e8ae2cf713187ee
#
_cell.length_a   1.000
_cell.length_b   1.000
_cell.length_c   1.000
_cell.angle_alpha   90.00
_cell.angle_beta   90.00
_cell.angle_gamma   90.00
#
_symmetry.space_group_name_H-M   'P 1'
#
loop_
_entity.id
_entity.type
_entity.pdbx_description
1 polymer ?
#
loop_
_entity_poly.entity_id
_entity_poly.type
_entity_poly.pdbx_seq_one_letter_code
_entity_poly.pdbx_strand_id
1 'polypeptide(L)'
;MSKVVVIGGGAAGMMASIIAARNGHTVTLIEKNDKLGKKLFITGKGRCNFTNAGDEGDIKNSVVTNPKFMYSSFKGFSNYDVMGFFDELGLKFKIERGNRCFPESDHSSDVIGTLARELRKCKVDIMLSTEVVDVTARELSENVVSENAVSGKIVSCNAVSENIANDSVKLEKKYKSKKKEPKSKKKEPEYISQFVSVEVKELSTGRKQVIKADSCIIA
;
A
#
# COMPACT_ATOMS: atom_id res chain seq x y z
N MET A 1 14.25 -7.17 10.76
CA MET A 1 12.97 -6.60 11.24
C MET A 1 12.99 -5.12 10.91
N SER A 2 12.12 -4.65 10.03
CA SER A 2 12.11 -3.27 9.56
C SER A 2 10.89 -2.53 10.10
N LYS A 3 10.99 -1.21 10.21
CA LYS A 3 9.86 -0.32 10.51
C LYS A 3 9.20 0.10 9.20
N VAL A 4 7.91 -0.16 9.06
CA VAL A 4 7.13 0.16 7.86
C VAL A 4 6.01 1.13 8.23
N VAL A 5 5.92 2.25 7.54
CA VAL A 5 4.78 3.15 7.63
C VAL A 5 3.86 2.90 6.45
N VAL A 6 2.57 2.73 6.71
CA VAL A 6 1.51 2.60 5.70
C VAL A 6 0.59 3.81 5.79
N ILE A 7 0.39 4.51 4.68
CA ILE A 7 -0.43 5.72 4.58
C ILE A 7 -1.75 5.36 3.92
N GLY A 8 -2.84 5.51 4.65
CA GLY A 8 -4.20 5.23 4.21
C GLY A 8 -4.79 3.97 4.83
N GLY A 9 -5.85 4.10 5.62
CA GLY A 9 -6.59 3.03 6.30
C GLY A 9 -7.73 2.43 5.46
N GLY A 10 -7.60 2.45 4.13
CA GLY A 10 -8.51 1.79 3.19
C GLY A 10 -8.24 0.29 3.05
N ALA A 11 -8.87 -0.36 2.05
CA ALA A 11 -8.69 -1.79 1.79
C ALA A 11 -7.22 -2.15 1.55
N ALA A 12 -6.55 -1.41 0.67
CA ALA A 12 -5.17 -1.65 0.29
C ALA A 12 -4.22 -1.47 1.48
N GLY A 13 -4.36 -0.36 2.25
CA GLY A 13 -3.49 -0.09 3.39
C GLY A 13 -3.69 -1.06 4.55
N MET A 14 -4.93 -1.46 4.85
CA MET A 14 -5.18 -2.49 5.86
C MET A 14 -4.54 -3.83 5.47
N MET A 15 -4.69 -4.26 4.20
CA MET A 15 -4.06 -5.48 3.69
C MET A 15 -2.54 -5.39 3.72
N ALA A 16 -1.95 -4.30 3.21
CA ALA A 16 -0.51 -4.08 3.21
C ALA A 16 0.06 -4.14 4.64
N SER A 17 -0.62 -3.51 5.60
CA SER A 17 -0.23 -3.51 7.01
C SER A 17 -0.26 -4.91 7.63
N ILE A 18 -1.32 -5.68 7.36
CA ILE A 18 -1.44 -7.07 7.85
C ILE A 18 -0.30 -7.93 7.28
N ILE A 19 -0.09 -7.87 5.97
CA ILE A 19 0.94 -8.69 5.32
C ILE A 19 2.34 -8.30 5.79
N ALA A 20 2.65 -7.02 5.89
CA ALA A 20 3.94 -6.57 6.42
C ALA A 20 4.15 -7.02 7.87
N ALA A 21 3.14 -6.91 8.73
CA ALA A 21 3.23 -7.33 10.12
C ALA A 21 3.36 -8.86 10.26
N ARG A 22 2.62 -9.65 9.47
CA ARG A 22 2.74 -11.12 9.43
C ARG A 22 4.14 -11.57 8.97
N ASN A 23 4.83 -10.76 8.15
CA ASN A 23 6.23 -11.00 7.75
C ASN A 23 7.25 -10.48 8.78
N GLY A 24 6.84 -10.14 9.99
CA GLY A 24 7.73 -9.78 11.10
C GLY A 24 8.21 -8.33 11.11
N HIS A 25 7.60 -7.45 10.33
CA HIS A 25 7.89 -6.02 10.38
C HIS A 25 7.10 -5.30 11.48
N THR A 26 7.66 -4.21 12.02
CA THR A 26 6.93 -3.28 12.89
C THR A 26 6.18 -2.29 12.00
N VAL A 27 4.86 -2.26 12.10
CA VAL A 27 4.01 -1.49 11.18
C VAL A 27 3.24 -0.40 11.91
N THR A 28 3.28 0.83 11.36
CA THR A 28 2.40 1.94 11.74
C THR A 28 1.48 2.26 10.57
N LEU A 29 0.17 2.17 10.78
CA LEU A 29 -0.87 2.53 9.82
C LEU A 29 -1.45 3.89 10.15
N ILE A 30 -1.33 4.85 9.23
CA ILE A 30 -1.81 6.23 9.40
C ILE A 30 -3.07 6.45 8.57
N GLU A 31 -4.13 6.92 9.21
CA GLU A 31 -5.40 7.22 8.55
C GLU A 31 -5.89 8.63 8.96
N LYS A 32 -6.21 9.45 7.96
CA LYS A 32 -6.72 10.81 8.16
C LYS A 32 -8.10 10.84 8.83
N ASN A 33 -8.91 9.85 8.51
CA ASN A 33 -10.26 9.76 9.07
C ASN A 33 -10.25 9.21 10.49
N ASP A 34 -11.37 9.39 11.17
CA ASP A 34 -11.66 8.86 12.52
C ASP A 34 -11.89 7.34 12.54
N LYS A 35 -12.02 6.71 11.37
CA LYS A 35 -12.30 5.27 11.22
C LYS A 35 -11.57 4.67 10.03
N LEU A 36 -11.19 3.40 10.17
CA LEU A 36 -10.68 2.59 9.06
C LEU A 36 -11.81 2.27 8.06
N GLY A 37 -11.45 2.05 6.80
CA GLY A 37 -12.33 1.48 5.79
C GLY A 37 -13.51 2.35 5.37
N LYS A 38 -13.45 3.67 5.53
CA LYS A 38 -14.56 4.60 5.21
C LYS A 38 -15.12 4.41 3.80
N LYS A 39 -14.24 4.20 2.80
CA LYS A 39 -14.65 3.92 1.43
C LYS A 39 -15.23 2.51 1.28
N LEU A 40 -14.67 1.51 1.97
CA LEU A 40 -15.22 0.15 2.01
C LEU A 40 -16.64 0.13 2.55
N PHE A 41 -16.91 0.92 3.58
CA PHE A 41 -18.22 0.97 4.24
C PHE A 41 -19.36 1.29 3.29
N ILE A 42 -19.13 2.13 2.27
CA ILE A 42 -20.16 2.54 1.30
C ILE A 42 -20.19 1.68 0.04
N THR A 43 -19.20 0.78 -0.17
CA THR A 43 -19.16 -0.06 -1.36
C THR A 43 -20.29 -1.10 -1.37
N GLY A 44 -20.72 -1.52 -2.56
CA GLY A 44 -21.79 -2.50 -2.69
C GLY A 44 -23.10 -2.07 -2.02
N LYS A 45 -23.39 -0.78 -1.95
CA LYS A 45 -24.56 -0.20 -1.24
C LYS A 45 -24.56 -0.54 0.27
N GLY A 46 -23.38 -0.50 0.91
CA GLY A 46 -23.19 -0.81 2.32
C GLY A 46 -22.98 -2.30 2.64
N ARG A 47 -22.98 -3.17 1.60
CA ARG A 47 -22.80 -4.62 1.75
C ARG A 47 -21.34 -5.07 1.60
N CYS A 48 -20.50 -4.28 0.93
CA CYS A 48 -19.12 -4.57 0.55
C CYS A 48 -18.98 -5.81 -0.36
N ASN A 49 -19.05 -5.60 -1.68
CA ASN A 49 -18.57 -6.60 -2.63
C ASN A 49 -17.03 -6.63 -2.56
N PHE A 50 -16.46 -7.56 -1.80
CA PHE A 50 -15.03 -7.53 -1.48
C PHE A 50 -14.17 -8.28 -2.52
N THR A 51 -14.73 -9.21 -3.29
CA THR A 51 -14.07 -9.88 -4.41
C THR A 51 -15.08 -10.52 -5.36
N ASN A 52 -14.58 -11.21 -6.39
CA ASN A 52 -15.38 -11.96 -7.35
C ASN A 52 -14.87 -13.39 -7.44
N ALA A 53 -15.77 -14.39 -7.45
CA ALA A 53 -15.45 -15.80 -7.52
C ALA A 53 -15.38 -16.36 -8.97
N GLY A 54 -15.37 -15.49 -9.99
CA GLY A 54 -15.16 -15.85 -11.38
C GLY A 54 -13.74 -16.36 -11.64
N ASP A 55 -13.53 -16.97 -12.80
CA ASP A 55 -12.21 -17.41 -13.18
C ASP A 55 -11.27 -16.22 -13.50
N GLU A 56 -9.96 -16.52 -13.59
CA GLU A 56 -8.93 -15.51 -13.84
C GLU A 56 -9.14 -14.80 -15.20
N GLY A 57 -9.65 -15.52 -16.19
CA GLY A 57 -9.94 -14.98 -17.51
C GLY A 57 -11.08 -13.95 -17.46
N ASP A 58 -12.17 -14.28 -16.77
CA ASP A 58 -13.32 -13.40 -16.57
C ASP A 58 -12.92 -12.10 -15.87
N ILE A 59 -12.10 -12.22 -14.82
CA ILE A 59 -11.63 -11.06 -14.06
C ILE A 59 -10.73 -10.18 -14.93
N LYS A 60 -9.77 -10.76 -15.67
CA LYS A 60 -8.90 -10.03 -16.58
C LYS A 60 -9.66 -9.31 -17.67
N ASN A 61 -10.67 -9.97 -18.27
CA ASN A 61 -11.50 -9.40 -19.31
C ASN A 61 -12.40 -8.27 -18.80
N SER A 62 -12.68 -8.25 -17.50
CA SER A 62 -13.46 -7.20 -16.84
C SER A 62 -12.65 -5.93 -16.52
N VAL A 63 -11.31 -5.99 -16.65
CA VAL A 63 -10.45 -4.81 -16.44
C VAL A 63 -10.51 -3.91 -17.66
N VAL A 64 -11.19 -2.78 -17.55
CA VAL A 64 -11.48 -1.85 -18.65
C VAL A 64 -10.24 -1.19 -19.24
N THR A 65 -9.26 -0.85 -18.38
CA THR A 65 -8.07 -0.09 -18.79
C THR A 65 -6.80 -0.82 -18.37
N ASN A 66 -5.90 -1.04 -19.33
CA ASN A 66 -4.58 -1.64 -19.14
C ASN A 66 -4.57 -2.94 -18.30
N PRO A 67 -5.28 -4.01 -18.72
CA PRO A 67 -5.34 -5.27 -17.96
C PRO A 67 -3.96 -5.92 -17.75
N LYS A 68 -2.99 -5.67 -18.64
CA LYS A 68 -1.62 -6.18 -18.51
C LYS A 68 -0.90 -5.65 -17.28
N PHE A 69 -1.23 -4.44 -16.83
CA PHE A 69 -0.66 -3.85 -15.61
C PHE A 69 -1.00 -4.67 -14.36
N MET A 70 -2.22 -5.24 -14.31
CA MET A 70 -2.70 -6.02 -13.17
C MET A 70 -2.19 -7.46 -13.13
N TYR A 71 -1.51 -7.93 -14.19
CA TYR A 71 -1.12 -9.34 -14.32
C TYR A 71 -0.26 -9.84 -13.17
N SER A 72 0.76 -9.09 -12.77
CA SER A 72 1.65 -9.46 -11.66
C SER A 72 0.92 -9.48 -10.32
N SER A 73 0.00 -8.52 -10.10
CA SER A 73 -0.80 -8.45 -8.88
C SER A 73 -1.74 -9.64 -8.75
N PHE A 74 -2.43 -10.01 -9.84
CA PHE A 74 -3.31 -11.19 -9.83
C PHE A 74 -2.55 -12.51 -9.69
N LYS A 75 -1.33 -12.61 -10.23
CA LYS A 75 -0.48 -13.79 -10.00
C LYS A 75 0.05 -13.88 -8.59
N GLY A 76 0.33 -12.74 -7.96
CA GLY A 76 0.84 -12.69 -6.58
C GLY A 76 -0.24 -12.88 -5.52
N PHE A 77 -1.47 -12.42 -5.81
CA PHE A 77 -2.61 -12.51 -4.90
C PHE A 77 -3.90 -12.48 -5.70
N SER A 78 -4.45 -13.65 -5.97
CA SER A 78 -5.64 -13.83 -6.80
C SER A 78 -6.93 -13.54 -6.03
N ASN A 79 -8.05 -13.53 -6.75
CA ASN A 79 -9.37 -13.44 -6.14
C ASN A 79 -9.69 -14.64 -5.21
N TYR A 80 -9.17 -15.81 -5.52
CA TYR A 80 -9.29 -16.99 -4.66
C TYR A 80 -8.45 -16.85 -3.39
N ASP A 81 -7.25 -16.24 -3.49
CA ASP A 81 -6.45 -15.93 -2.32
C ASP A 81 -7.13 -14.91 -1.41
N VAL A 82 -7.84 -13.92 -1.98
CA VAL A 82 -8.69 -13.00 -1.21
C VAL A 82 -9.79 -13.74 -0.47
N MET A 83 -10.49 -14.67 -1.14
CA MET A 83 -11.52 -15.48 -0.51
C MET A 83 -10.93 -16.33 0.63
N GLY A 84 -9.83 -17.04 0.37
CA GLY A 84 -9.13 -17.84 1.37
C GLY A 84 -8.66 -17.03 2.57
N PHE A 85 -8.13 -15.82 2.32
CA PHE A 85 -7.71 -14.91 3.38
C PHE A 85 -8.86 -14.52 4.32
N PHE A 86 -10.02 -14.16 3.77
CA PHE A 86 -11.17 -13.81 4.60
C PHE A 86 -11.79 -15.03 5.32
N ASP A 87 -11.77 -16.20 4.67
CA ASP A 87 -12.20 -17.46 5.28
C ASP A 87 -11.30 -17.84 6.47
N GLU A 88 -9.97 -17.76 6.31
CA GLU A 88 -8.99 -17.94 7.39
C GLU A 88 -9.25 -17.02 8.58
N LEU A 89 -9.67 -15.78 8.32
CA LEU A 89 -10.01 -14.81 9.35
C LEU A 89 -11.42 -15.02 9.96
N GLY A 90 -12.15 -16.02 9.48
CA GLY A 90 -13.48 -16.38 9.98
C GLY A 90 -14.61 -15.48 9.48
N LEU A 91 -14.42 -14.75 8.38
CA LEU A 91 -15.49 -14.01 7.73
C LEU A 91 -16.34 -14.97 6.92
N LYS A 92 -17.57 -15.21 7.36
CA LYS A 92 -18.55 -15.95 6.55
C LYS A 92 -19.02 -15.07 5.40
N PHE A 93 -19.03 -15.64 4.19
CA PHE A 93 -19.45 -14.91 2.99
C PHE A 93 -20.25 -15.79 2.04
N LYS A 94 -20.97 -15.16 1.15
CA LYS A 94 -21.80 -15.79 0.11
C LYS A 94 -21.41 -15.27 -1.26
N ILE A 95 -21.64 -16.11 -2.28
CA ILE A 95 -21.46 -15.78 -3.69
C ILE A 95 -22.84 -15.54 -4.29
N GLU A 96 -23.05 -14.39 -4.91
CA GLU A 96 -24.28 -14.00 -5.56
C GLU A 96 -24.13 -13.96 -7.10
N ARG A 97 -25.22 -13.65 -7.78
CA ARG A 97 -25.25 -13.53 -9.24
C ARG A 97 -24.08 -12.68 -9.76
N GLY A 98 -23.40 -13.17 -10.80
CA GLY A 98 -22.21 -12.56 -11.37
C GLY A 98 -20.95 -12.79 -10.53
N ASN A 99 -20.93 -13.90 -9.78
CA ASN A 99 -19.80 -14.33 -8.96
C ASN A 99 -19.34 -13.30 -7.89
N ARG A 100 -20.21 -12.38 -7.50
CA ARG A 100 -19.90 -11.34 -6.52
C ARG A 100 -19.89 -11.90 -5.11
N CYS A 101 -18.81 -11.64 -4.36
CA CYS A 101 -18.65 -12.10 -2.99
C CYS A 101 -19.04 -11.01 -1.99
N PHE A 102 -19.99 -11.31 -1.13
CA PHE A 102 -20.46 -10.43 -0.05
C PHE A 102 -20.36 -11.14 1.29
N PRO A 103 -20.16 -10.42 2.42
CA PRO A 103 -20.33 -11.03 3.73
C PRO A 103 -21.74 -11.60 3.86
N GLU A 104 -21.87 -12.73 4.56
CA GLU A 104 -23.18 -13.41 4.74
C GLU A 104 -24.22 -12.50 5.41
N SER A 105 -23.77 -11.65 6.31
CA SER A 105 -24.59 -10.65 7.01
C SER A 105 -25.10 -9.50 6.15
N ASP A 106 -24.57 -9.32 4.95
CA ASP A 106 -24.79 -8.13 4.09
C ASP A 106 -24.35 -6.81 4.71
N HIS A 107 -23.43 -6.84 5.68
CA HIS A 107 -22.89 -5.66 6.32
C HIS A 107 -21.40 -5.45 6.03
N SER A 108 -21.05 -4.34 5.39
CA SER A 108 -19.66 -3.94 5.12
C SER A 108 -18.82 -3.80 6.40
N SER A 109 -19.47 -3.51 7.55
CA SER A 109 -18.82 -3.46 8.85
C SER A 109 -18.12 -4.76 9.24
N ASP A 110 -18.61 -5.92 8.78
CA ASP A 110 -18.02 -7.21 9.12
C ASP A 110 -16.71 -7.44 8.39
N VAL A 111 -16.63 -7.01 7.13
CA VAL A 111 -15.39 -7.03 6.37
C VAL A 111 -14.35 -6.11 7.03
N ILE A 112 -14.74 -4.87 7.35
CA ILE A 112 -13.88 -3.89 8.01
C ILE A 112 -13.47 -4.38 9.41
N GLY A 113 -14.43 -4.90 10.18
CA GLY A 113 -14.19 -5.43 11.52
C GLY A 113 -13.22 -6.62 11.53
N THR A 114 -13.32 -7.48 10.51
CA THR A 114 -12.39 -8.61 10.33
C THR A 114 -10.96 -8.13 10.08
N LEU A 115 -10.76 -7.19 9.15
CA LEU A 115 -9.44 -6.59 8.90
C LEU A 115 -8.91 -5.85 10.14
N ALA A 116 -9.74 -5.06 10.81
CA ALA A 116 -9.34 -4.31 12.01
C ALA A 116 -8.99 -5.23 13.19
N ARG A 117 -9.63 -6.38 13.31
CA ARG A 117 -9.30 -7.40 14.31
C ARG A 117 -7.94 -8.02 14.02
N GLU A 118 -7.65 -8.34 12.76
CA GLU A 118 -6.37 -8.91 12.37
C GLU A 118 -5.23 -7.91 12.52
N LEU A 119 -5.42 -6.63 12.17
CA LEU A 119 -4.43 -5.56 12.43
C LEU A 119 -4.03 -5.51 13.91
N ARG A 120 -5.02 -5.57 14.81
CA ARG A 120 -4.76 -5.59 16.26
C ARG A 120 -4.02 -6.85 16.71
N LYS A 121 -4.41 -8.02 16.20
CA LYS A 121 -3.74 -9.30 16.47
C LYS A 121 -2.27 -9.26 16.02
N CYS A 122 -2.00 -8.64 14.87
CA CYS A 122 -0.65 -8.43 14.35
C CYS A 122 0.10 -7.28 15.04
N LYS A 123 -0.49 -6.63 16.04
CA LYS A 123 0.10 -5.51 16.80
C LYS A 123 0.49 -4.31 15.91
N VAL A 124 -0.28 -4.06 14.86
CA VAL A 124 -0.10 -2.85 14.05
C VAL A 124 -0.48 -1.63 14.86
N ASP A 125 0.40 -0.64 14.91
CA ASP A 125 0.11 0.67 15.50
C ASP A 125 -0.78 1.47 14.56
N ILE A 126 -1.98 1.86 15.01
CA ILE A 126 -2.99 2.51 14.19
C ILE A 126 -3.20 3.95 14.66
N MET A 127 -2.86 4.90 13.81
CA MET A 127 -3.01 6.34 14.05
C MET A 127 -4.19 6.88 13.23
N LEU A 128 -5.36 6.98 13.85
CA LEU A 128 -6.56 7.60 13.26
C LEU A 128 -6.53 9.12 13.42
N SER A 129 -7.40 9.83 12.69
CA SER A 129 -7.50 11.30 12.72
C SER A 129 -6.12 11.98 12.56
N THR A 130 -5.24 11.35 11.79
CA THR A 130 -3.86 11.76 11.60
C THR A 130 -3.58 11.95 10.11
N GLU A 131 -3.28 13.19 9.73
CA GLU A 131 -2.96 13.56 8.35
C GLU A 131 -1.45 13.49 8.11
N VAL A 132 -1.06 12.87 7.00
CA VAL A 132 0.32 12.95 6.52
C VAL A 132 0.51 14.27 5.80
N VAL A 133 1.48 15.05 6.25
CA VAL A 133 1.78 16.38 5.71
C VAL A 133 2.87 16.30 4.67
N ASP A 134 3.92 15.50 4.94
CA ASP A 134 5.04 15.32 4.02
C ASP A 134 5.68 13.94 4.20
N VAL A 135 6.29 13.45 3.12
CA VAL A 135 7.09 12.21 3.10
C VAL A 135 8.42 12.50 2.44
N THR A 136 9.49 12.34 3.20
CA THR A 136 10.85 12.57 2.72
C THR A 136 11.63 11.26 2.75
N ALA A 137 12.13 10.80 1.61
CA ALA A 137 13.07 9.69 1.51
C ALA A 137 14.49 10.21 1.37
N ARG A 138 15.46 9.62 2.10
CA ARG A 138 16.87 9.95 2.01
C ARG A 138 17.68 8.69 1.73
N GLU A 139 18.57 8.78 0.75
CA GLU A 139 19.61 7.80 0.49
C GLU A 139 20.87 8.23 1.23
N LEU A 140 21.43 7.35 2.07
CA LEU A 140 22.73 7.56 2.70
C LEU A 140 23.79 6.93 1.78
N SER A 141 24.59 7.75 1.10
CA SER A 141 25.80 7.28 0.43
C SER A 141 26.91 7.11 1.46
N GLU A 142 27.61 5.99 1.47
CA GLU A 142 28.70 5.69 2.42
C GLU A 142 29.94 6.60 2.30
N ASN A 143 29.98 7.53 1.37
CA ASN A 143 31.17 8.33 1.06
C ASN A 143 31.14 9.78 1.56
N VAL A 144 30.42 10.09 2.64
CA VAL A 144 30.49 11.43 3.24
C VAL A 144 30.83 11.36 4.73
N VAL A 145 32.09 11.01 5.02
CA VAL A 145 32.77 11.45 6.24
C VAL A 145 33.49 12.75 5.92
N SER A 146 32.77 13.82 5.78
CA SER A 146 33.29 15.21 5.92
C SER A 146 32.13 16.11 6.35
N GLU A 147 32.37 16.75 7.45
CA GLU A 147 31.45 17.62 8.18
C GLU A 147 30.95 18.81 7.35
N ASN A 148 30.12 18.75 6.37
CA ASN A 148 29.38 19.93 5.86
C ASN A 148 28.65 19.77 4.52
N ALA A 149 28.29 18.56 4.08
CA ALA A 149 27.44 18.49 2.90
C ALA A 149 26.51 17.27 2.95
N VAL A 150 25.30 17.42 3.47
CA VAL A 150 24.21 16.46 3.25
C VAL A 150 23.64 16.73 1.85
N SER A 151 24.28 16.18 0.82
CA SER A 151 23.71 16.14 -0.53
C SER A 151 22.95 14.85 -0.74
N GLY A 152 21.80 14.70 -0.07
CA GLY A 152 20.84 13.66 -0.36
C GLY A 152 19.79 14.18 -1.32
N LYS A 153 19.44 13.41 -2.34
CA LYS A 153 18.32 13.74 -3.23
C LYS A 153 17.03 13.62 -2.42
N ILE A 154 16.46 14.76 -2.04
CA ILE A 154 15.18 14.83 -1.31
C ILE A 154 14.08 14.70 -2.36
N VAL A 155 13.24 13.68 -2.24
CA VAL A 155 12.01 13.55 -3.01
C VAL A 155 10.85 13.88 -2.07
N SER A 156 10.30 15.10 -2.17
CA SER A 156 9.12 15.52 -1.45
C SER A 156 7.87 15.14 -2.24
N CYS A 157 6.87 14.57 -1.56
CA CYS A 157 5.61 14.14 -2.17
C CYS A 157 4.60 15.27 -2.40
N ASN A 158 4.88 16.50 -1.99
CA ASN A 158 3.98 17.62 -2.24
C ASN A 158 3.83 17.98 -3.74
N ALA A 159 4.68 17.42 -4.62
CA ALA A 159 4.62 17.60 -6.07
C ALA A 159 3.83 16.51 -6.81
N VAL A 160 3.24 15.53 -6.11
CA VAL A 160 2.67 14.34 -6.76
C VAL A 160 1.25 14.57 -7.30
N SER A 161 0.52 15.57 -6.83
CA SER A 161 -0.85 15.81 -7.30
C SER A 161 -0.97 16.51 -8.66
N GLU A 162 0.07 17.21 -9.12
CA GLU A 162 0.00 17.96 -10.40
C GLU A 162 0.81 17.32 -11.55
N ASN A 163 1.70 16.37 -11.30
CA ASN A 163 2.64 15.85 -12.30
C ASN A 163 2.39 14.42 -12.78
N ILE A 164 1.39 13.70 -12.25
CA ILE A 164 1.11 12.29 -12.64
C ILE A 164 0.71 12.18 -14.12
N ALA A 165 0.11 13.21 -14.70
CA ALA A 165 -0.28 13.23 -16.12
C ALA A 165 0.89 13.42 -17.09
N ASN A 166 1.97 14.06 -16.66
CA ASN A 166 3.10 14.44 -17.56
C ASN A 166 4.29 13.48 -17.51
N ASP A 167 4.48 12.72 -16.43
CA ASP A 167 5.64 11.82 -16.28
C ASP A 167 5.44 10.45 -16.91
N SER A 168 4.21 9.98 -17.07
CA SER A 168 3.92 8.73 -17.80
C SER A 168 4.40 8.78 -19.26
N VAL A 169 4.33 9.92 -19.90
CA VAL A 169 4.78 10.10 -21.30
C VAL A 169 6.31 10.18 -21.42
N LYS A 170 7.02 10.65 -20.40
CA LYS A 170 8.48 10.74 -20.40
C LYS A 170 9.18 9.43 -20.08
N LEU A 171 8.57 8.57 -19.26
CA LEU A 171 9.10 7.24 -18.91
C LEU A 171 9.06 6.28 -20.11
N GLU A 172 8.00 6.31 -20.92
CA GLU A 172 7.94 5.46 -22.14
C GLU A 172 9.04 5.77 -23.17
N LYS A 173 9.45 7.03 -23.32
CA LYS A 173 10.51 7.41 -24.25
C LYS A 173 11.93 7.02 -23.75
N LYS A 174 12.13 6.90 -22.46
CA LYS A 174 13.43 6.53 -21.86
C LYS A 174 13.70 5.01 -21.91
N TYR A 175 12.64 4.19 -21.97
CA TYR A 175 12.78 2.72 -22.00
C TYR A 175 12.98 2.13 -23.38
N LYS A 176 12.63 2.85 -24.47
CA LYS A 176 12.77 2.33 -25.85
C LYS A 176 14.18 2.49 -26.48
N SER A 177 15.14 3.16 -25.81
CA SER A 177 16.43 3.47 -26.41
C SER A 177 17.66 2.70 -25.90
N LYS A 178 17.48 1.66 -25.05
CA LYS A 178 18.61 0.87 -24.55
C LYS A 178 18.44 -0.64 -24.73
N LYS A 179 18.57 -1.11 -25.98
CA LYS A 179 19.02 -2.47 -26.27
C LYS A 179 20.41 -2.39 -26.89
N LYS A 180 21.43 -2.56 -26.08
CA LYS A 180 22.75 -3.13 -26.44
C LYS A 180 23.46 -3.46 -25.13
N GLU A 181 23.67 -4.75 -24.89
CA GLU A 181 24.49 -5.26 -23.79
C GLU A 181 25.96 -4.98 -24.05
N PRO A 182 26.73 -4.76 -22.97
CA PRO A 182 28.02 -5.40 -22.87
C PRO A 182 28.15 -6.21 -21.57
N LYS A 183 28.72 -7.39 -21.68
CA LYS A 183 29.13 -8.26 -20.59
C LYS A 183 30.13 -7.53 -19.70
N SER A 184 29.74 -7.12 -18.51
CA SER A 184 30.65 -6.73 -17.45
C SER A 184 30.18 -7.31 -16.13
N LYS A 185 31.13 -7.81 -15.34
CA LYS A 185 31.01 -8.45 -14.04
C LYS A 185 29.95 -7.72 -13.20
N LYS A 186 28.90 -8.47 -12.78
CA LYS A 186 27.91 -7.97 -11.82
C LYS A 186 28.67 -7.64 -10.53
N LYS A 187 28.84 -6.35 -10.24
CA LYS A 187 29.07 -5.89 -8.88
C LYS A 187 27.77 -6.20 -8.11
N GLU A 188 27.90 -6.82 -6.95
CA GLU A 188 26.79 -6.93 -6.01
C GLU A 188 26.28 -5.52 -5.72
N PRO A 189 24.96 -5.31 -5.61
CA PRO A 189 24.45 -3.97 -5.29
C PRO A 189 24.98 -3.57 -3.91
N GLU A 190 25.71 -2.47 -3.86
CA GLU A 190 26.08 -1.81 -2.61
C GLU A 190 24.79 -1.52 -1.82
N TYR A 191 24.70 -2.00 -0.60
CA TYR A 191 23.57 -1.75 0.29
C TYR A 191 23.57 -0.26 0.67
N ILE A 192 22.70 0.49 0.03
CA ILE A 192 22.42 1.87 0.42
C ILE A 192 21.39 1.81 1.54
N SER A 193 21.77 2.24 2.74
CA SER A 193 20.79 2.37 3.82
C SER A 193 19.83 3.51 3.50
N GLN A 194 18.58 3.18 3.24
CA GLN A 194 17.50 4.14 3.01
C GLN A 194 16.69 4.32 4.29
N PHE A 195 16.26 5.53 4.57
CA PHE A 195 15.25 5.76 5.58
C PHE A 195 14.21 6.78 5.09
N VAL A 196 12.99 6.63 5.59
CA VAL A 196 11.87 7.49 5.26
C VAL A 196 11.45 8.26 6.52
N SER A 197 11.27 9.56 6.38
CA SER A 197 10.68 10.42 7.41
C SER A 197 9.29 10.84 6.97
N VAL A 198 8.28 10.55 7.79
CA VAL A 198 6.89 10.90 7.54
C VAL A 198 6.47 11.96 8.55
N GLU A 199 6.20 13.18 8.09
CA GLU A 199 5.64 14.24 8.93
C GLU A 199 4.13 14.08 9.00
N VAL A 200 3.59 13.98 10.20
CA VAL A 200 2.16 13.81 10.46
C VAL A 200 1.63 14.90 11.35
N LYS A 201 0.34 15.21 11.20
CA LYS A 201 -0.41 16.15 12.01
C LYS A 201 -1.65 15.46 12.57
N GLU A 202 -1.75 15.40 13.88
CA GLU A 202 -2.96 14.96 14.57
C GLU A 202 -4.06 16.02 14.40
N LEU A 203 -5.21 15.64 13.86
CA LEU A 203 -6.25 16.61 13.49
C LEU A 203 -7.02 17.17 14.70
N SER A 204 -7.08 16.40 15.79
CA SER A 204 -7.77 16.80 17.03
C SER A 204 -7.00 17.88 17.80
N THR A 205 -5.68 17.78 17.87
CA THR A 205 -4.82 18.64 18.67
C THR A 205 -3.99 19.62 17.86
N GLY A 206 -3.86 19.37 16.54
CA GLY A 206 -2.95 20.09 15.65
C GLY A 206 -1.47 19.77 15.87
N ARG A 207 -1.15 18.83 16.75
CA ARG A 207 0.23 18.43 17.08
C ARG A 207 0.90 17.78 15.86
N LYS A 208 2.09 18.25 15.54
CA LYS A 208 2.94 17.66 14.49
C LYS A 208 4.00 16.75 15.10
N GLN A 209 4.30 15.66 14.42
CA GLN A 209 5.40 14.76 14.76
C GLN A 209 6.02 14.15 13.50
N VAL A 210 7.25 13.66 13.62
CA VAL A 210 7.97 12.97 12.55
C VAL A 210 8.15 11.51 12.92
N ILE A 211 7.68 10.62 12.06
CA ILE A 211 7.86 9.17 12.19
C ILE A 211 8.98 8.74 11.25
N LYS A 212 10.02 8.10 11.82
CA LYS A 212 11.12 7.53 11.04
C LYS A 212 10.85 6.05 10.78
N ALA A 213 11.00 5.63 9.55
CA ALA A 213 10.79 4.26 9.10
C ALA A 213 11.85 3.84 8.07
N ASP A 214 11.98 2.54 7.87
CA ASP A 214 12.85 1.98 6.83
C ASP A 214 12.14 1.98 5.46
N SER A 215 10.81 1.93 5.46
CA SER A 215 9.98 1.94 4.25
C SER A 215 8.64 2.62 4.47
N CYS A 216 8.08 3.17 3.40
CA CYS A 216 6.74 3.76 3.38
C CYS A 216 5.92 3.18 2.22
N ILE A 217 4.67 2.79 2.50
CA ILE A 217 3.68 2.34 1.52
C ILE A 217 2.56 3.38 1.48
N ILE A 218 2.30 3.92 0.30
CA ILE A 218 1.15 4.82 0.05
C ILE A 218 0.03 3.98 -0.55
N ALA A 219 -1.13 3.92 0.13
CA ALA A 219 -2.24 3.00 -0.17
C ALA A 219 -3.59 3.73 -0.40
#